data_a39d9f3c48a4fd3b4d71ade1bda0bce4
#
_entry.id   a39d9f3c48a4fd3b4d71ade1bda0bce4
#
_cell.length_a   1.000
_cell.length_b   1.000
_cell.length_c   1.000
_cell.angle_alpha   90.00
_cell.angle_beta   90.00
_cell.angle_gamma   90.00
#
_symmetry.space_group_name_H-M   'P 1'
#
loop_
_entity.id
_entity.type
_entity.pdbx_description
1 polymer ?
#
loop_
_entity_poly.entity_id
_entity_poly.type
_entity_poly.pdbx_seq_one_letter_code
_entity_poly.pdbx_strand_id
1 'polypeptide(L)'
;MKTAIYPGSFDPVTSGHLNIIRRAAGIFDKLIVCVMVNAGKNPMFTQDERVELIRRVTSDLPNVEVDASKELLAEYARRRGSCVVVKGLRAVA
;
A
#
# COMPACT_ATOMS: atom_id res chain seq x y z
N MET A 1 -7.97 11.02 14.01
CA MET A 1 -7.53 9.69 13.51
C MET A 1 -6.43 9.88 12.48
N LYS A 2 -5.30 9.22 12.67
CA LYS A 2 -4.18 9.32 11.74
C LYS A 2 -4.26 8.18 10.71
N THR A 3 -4.43 8.55 9.46
CA THR A 3 -4.46 7.61 8.34
C THR A 3 -3.24 7.83 7.48
N ALA A 4 -2.55 6.75 7.13
CA ALA A 4 -1.40 6.80 6.24
C ALA A 4 -1.67 5.94 4.99
N ILE A 5 -0.98 6.26 3.91
CA ILE A 5 -1.07 5.54 2.66
C ILE A 5 0.30 4.95 2.35
N TYR A 6 0.34 3.66 2.04
CA TYR A 6 1.54 3.00 1.56
C TYR A 6 1.33 2.63 0.09
N PRO A 7 1.82 3.46 -0.84
CA PRO A 7 1.65 3.21 -2.26
C PRO A 7 2.76 2.33 -2.82
N GLY A 8 2.45 1.56 -3.83
CA GLY A 8 3.44 0.77 -4.54
C GLY A 8 2.80 -0.07 -5.62
N SER A 9 3.62 -0.72 -6.43
CA SER A 9 3.14 -1.65 -7.44
C SER A 9 2.78 -3.01 -6.85
N PHE A 10 3.51 -3.45 -5.83
CA PHE A 10 3.29 -4.73 -5.14
C PHE A 10 3.07 -5.89 -6.12
N ASP A 11 4.04 -6.12 -6.98
CA ASP A 11 3.92 -7.07 -8.08
C ASP A 11 4.99 -8.17 -8.02
N PRO A 12 4.89 -9.12 -7.08
CA PRO A 12 3.93 -9.20 -5.98
C PRO A 12 4.40 -8.49 -4.71
N VAL A 13 3.54 -8.50 -3.69
CA VAL A 13 3.94 -8.08 -2.35
C VAL A 13 5.02 -9.02 -1.81
N THR A 14 6.04 -8.46 -1.18
CA THR A 14 7.18 -9.23 -0.64
C THR A 14 7.21 -9.16 0.87
N SER A 15 8.11 -9.95 1.48
CA SER A 15 8.31 -9.90 2.93
C SER A 15 8.80 -8.53 3.39
N GLY A 16 9.58 -7.83 2.56
CA GLY A 16 10.00 -6.46 2.85
C GLY A 16 8.83 -5.50 2.90
N HIS A 17 7.91 -5.60 1.95
CA HIS A 17 6.68 -4.81 1.97
C HIS A 17 5.85 -5.13 3.21
N LEU A 18 5.70 -6.39 3.54
CA LEU A 18 4.90 -6.81 4.70
C LEU A 18 5.48 -6.29 6.00
N ASN A 19 6.79 -6.27 6.14
CA ASN A 19 7.47 -5.71 7.31
C ASN A 19 7.10 -4.23 7.49
N ILE A 20 7.15 -3.46 6.41
CA ILE A 20 6.79 -2.03 6.43
C ILE A 20 5.31 -1.86 6.78
N ILE A 21 4.45 -2.68 6.19
CA ILE A 21 3.00 -2.64 6.46
C ILE A 21 2.73 -2.88 7.95
N ARG A 22 3.35 -3.90 8.54
CA ARG A 22 3.15 -4.21 9.95
C ARG A 22 3.63 -3.09 10.86
N ARG A 23 4.78 -2.51 10.55
CA ARG A 23 5.33 -1.38 11.33
C ARG A 23 4.43 -0.16 11.24
N ALA A 24 4.00 0.19 10.04
CA ALA A 24 3.12 1.35 9.82
C ALA A 24 1.75 1.13 10.46
N ALA A 25 1.21 -0.07 10.38
CA ALA A 25 -0.06 -0.40 11.03
C ALA A 25 0.01 -0.23 12.55
N GLY A 26 1.18 -0.43 13.14
CA GLY A 26 1.38 -0.22 14.57
C GLY A 26 1.53 1.25 14.98
N ILE A 27 1.80 2.12 14.02
CA ILE A 27 2.03 3.55 14.27
C ILE A 27 0.78 4.37 13.99
N PHE A 28 0.06 4.05 12.91
CA PHE A 28 -1.11 4.81 12.47
C PHE A 28 -2.40 4.11 12.86
N ASP A 29 -3.46 4.90 13.02
CA ASP A 29 -4.78 4.35 13.33
C ASP A 29 -5.33 3.54 12.18
N LYS A 30 -5.01 3.96 10.95
CA LYS A 30 -5.40 3.25 9.73
C LYS A 30 -4.28 3.34 8.70
N LEU A 31 -4.00 2.23 8.05
CA LEU A 31 -3.05 2.17 6.95
C LEU A 31 -3.78 1.70 5.69
N ILE A 32 -3.67 2.48 4.63
CA ILE A 32 -4.21 2.12 3.31
C ILE A 32 -3.04 1.66 2.46
N VAL A 33 -3.01 0.38 2.11
CA VAL A 33 -2.03 -0.15 1.16
C VAL A 33 -2.64 0.00 -0.22
N CYS A 34 -2.08 0.86 -1.03
CA CYS A 34 -2.64 1.20 -2.32
C CYS A 34 -1.79 0.66 -3.46
N VAL A 35 -2.36 -0.24 -4.25
CA VAL A 35 -1.73 -0.72 -5.47
C VAL A 35 -1.87 0.37 -6.53
N MET A 36 -0.76 1.01 -6.86
CA MET A 36 -0.74 2.05 -7.89
C MET A 36 -0.61 1.38 -9.25
N VAL A 37 -1.64 1.50 -10.07
CA VAL A 37 -1.68 0.87 -11.38
C VAL A 37 -1.03 1.80 -12.39
N ASN A 38 0.01 1.31 -13.07
CA ASN A 38 0.71 2.07 -14.08
C ASN A 38 0.42 1.46 -15.46
N ALA A 39 -0.27 2.21 -16.30
CA ALA A 39 -0.72 1.75 -17.61
C ALA A 39 0.44 1.44 -18.59
N GLY A 40 1.63 1.96 -18.35
CA GLY A 40 2.77 1.76 -19.23
C GLY A 40 3.62 0.53 -18.93
N LYS A 41 3.27 -0.25 -17.91
CA LYS A 41 4.06 -1.42 -17.52
C LYS A 41 3.29 -2.71 -17.75
N ASN A 42 4.03 -3.77 -18.05
CA ASN A 42 3.47 -5.13 -18.11
C ASN A 42 3.64 -5.77 -16.72
N PRO A 43 2.60 -5.78 -15.89
CA PRO A 43 2.71 -6.36 -14.56
C PRO A 43 2.79 -7.88 -14.63
N MET A 44 3.46 -8.47 -13.65
CA MET A 44 3.53 -9.92 -13.50
C MET A 44 2.17 -10.48 -13.06
N PHE A 45 1.46 -9.76 -12.22
CA PHE A 45 0.14 -10.13 -11.71
C PHE A 45 -0.88 -9.04 -12.07
N THR A 46 -2.13 -9.45 -12.24
CA THR A 46 -3.22 -8.50 -12.46
C THR A 46 -3.43 -7.64 -11.23
N GLN A 47 -4.13 -6.52 -11.40
CA GLN A 47 -4.50 -5.65 -10.28
C GLN A 47 -5.24 -6.43 -9.20
N ASP A 48 -6.22 -7.23 -9.59
CA ASP A 48 -7.04 -8.01 -8.65
C ASP A 48 -6.20 -9.04 -7.91
N GLU A 49 -5.29 -9.71 -8.60
CA GLU A 49 -4.39 -10.67 -7.98
C GLU A 49 -3.48 -10.00 -6.95
N ARG A 50 -2.95 -8.83 -7.28
CA ARG A 50 -2.08 -8.09 -6.36
C ARG A 50 -2.82 -7.65 -5.11
N VAL A 51 -4.02 -7.11 -5.27
CA VAL A 51 -4.86 -6.71 -4.15
C VAL A 51 -5.20 -7.91 -3.27
N GLU A 52 -5.58 -9.02 -3.87
CA GLU A 52 -5.94 -10.23 -3.12
C GLU A 52 -4.77 -10.79 -2.32
N LEU A 53 -3.57 -10.81 -2.90
CA LEU A 53 -2.38 -11.28 -2.20
C LEU A 53 -2.08 -10.43 -0.97
N ILE A 54 -2.21 -9.10 -1.11
CA ILE A 54 -1.98 -8.20 0.02
C ILE A 54 -3.03 -8.44 1.11
N ARG A 55 -4.28 -8.60 0.72
CA ARG A 55 -5.36 -8.87 1.69
C ARG A 55 -5.09 -10.13 2.48
N ARG A 56 -4.61 -11.18 1.83
CA ARG A 56 -4.32 -12.45 2.50
C ARG A 56 -3.21 -12.30 3.54
N VAL A 57 -2.13 -11.62 3.20
CA VAL A 57 -0.99 -11.51 4.10
C VAL A 57 -1.18 -10.45 5.18
N THR A 58 -2.23 -9.63 5.08
CA THR A 58 -2.55 -8.61 6.08
C THR A 58 -3.86 -8.90 6.83
N SER A 59 -4.40 -10.10 6.67
CA SER A 59 -5.69 -10.46 7.27
C SER A 59 -5.71 -10.39 8.78
N ASP A 60 -4.55 -10.46 9.44
CA ASP A 60 -4.40 -10.33 10.89
C ASP A 60 -4.24 -8.88 11.34
N LEU A 61 -4.26 -7.92 10.42
CA LEU A 61 -4.09 -6.49 10.73
C LEU A 61 -5.42 -5.76 10.46
N PRO A 62 -6.25 -5.58 11.50
CA PRO A 62 -7.61 -5.07 11.29
C PRO A 62 -7.68 -3.61 10.83
N ASN A 63 -6.63 -2.84 11.03
CA ASN A 63 -6.57 -1.44 10.62
C ASN A 63 -5.92 -1.23 9.25
N VAL A 64 -5.66 -2.31 8.52
CA VAL A 64 -5.11 -2.22 7.16
C VAL A 64 -6.23 -2.36 6.14
N GLU A 65 -6.34 -1.38 5.26
CA GLU A 65 -7.23 -1.41 4.11
C GLU A 65 -6.39 -1.58 2.85
N VAL A 66 -6.86 -2.37 1.90
CA VAL A 66 -6.17 -2.57 0.62
C VAL A 66 -7.01 -1.96 -0.49
N ASP A 67 -6.39 -1.14 -1.33
CA ASP A 67 -7.07 -0.45 -2.42
C ASP A 67 -6.17 -0.45 -3.65
N ALA A 68 -6.71 -0.03 -4.77
CA ALA A 68 -5.97 0.13 -6.01
C ALA A 68 -6.45 1.40 -6.70
N SER A 69 -5.53 2.10 -7.37
CA SER A 69 -5.87 3.36 -8.02
C SER A 69 -4.99 3.60 -9.24
N LYS A 70 -5.57 4.25 -10.24
CA LYS A 70 -4.86 4.77 -11.41
C LYS A 70 -4.54 6.25 -11.26
N GLU A 71 -4.99 6.87 -10.18
CA GLU A 71 -4.80 8.29 -9.91
C GLU A 71 -3.33 8.60 -9.61
N LEU A 72 -2.95 9.86 -9.76
CA LEU A 72 -1.69 10.33 -9.20
C LEU A 72 -1.75 10.22 -7.68
N LEU A 73 -0.63 9.91 -7.06
CA LEU A 73 -0.59 9.71 -5.61
C LEU A 73 -1.12 10.91 -4.84
N ALA A 74 -0.77 12.13 -5.25
CA ALA A 74 -1.24 13.34 -4.58
C ALA A 74 -2.77 13.47 -4.64
N GLU A 75 -3.36 13.14 -5.78
CA GLU A 75 -4.82 13.20 -5.96
C GLU A 75 -5.50 12.12 -5.11
N TYR A 76 -4.93 10.92 -5.12
CA TYR A 76 -5.46 9.81 -4.32
C TYR A 76 -5.41 10.15 -2.83
N ALA A 77 -4.29 10.64 -2.34
CA ALA A 77 -4.13 11.01 -0.94
C ALA A 77 -5.13 12.08 -0.53
N ARG A 78 -5.34 13.08 -1.38
CA ARG A 78 -6.32 14.15 -1.13
C ARG A 78 -7.73 13.57 -1.04
N ARG A 79 -8.09 12.71 -1.97
CA ARG A 79 -9.42 12.09 -2.00
C ARG A 79 -9.69 11.25 -0.76
N ARG A 80 -8.66 10.55 -0.26
CA ARG A 80 -8.78 9.70 0.93
C ARG A 80 -8.61 10.48 2.23
N GLY A 81 -8.33 11.77 2.15
CA GLY A 81 -8.19 12.61 3.33
C GLY A 81 -6.92 12.38 4.13
N SER A 82 -5.87 11.86 3.49
CA SER A 82 -4.60 11.59 4.14
C SER A 82 -3.50 12.46 3.54
N CYS A 83 -2.63 12.98 4.40
CA CYS A 83 -1.42 13.68 3.97
C CYS A 83 -0.15 12.91 4.33
N VAL A 84 -0.27 11.73 4.92
CA VAL A 84 0.87 10.92 5.32
C VAL A 84 1.08 9.81 4.31
N VAL A 85 2.28 9.75 3.75
CA VAL A 85 2.67 8.71 2.79
C VAL A 85 3.85 7.93 3.37
N VAL A 86 3.67 6.63 3.48
CA VAL A 86 4.74 5.73 3.93
C VAL A 86 5.57 5.36 2.71
N LYS A 87 6.88 5.53 2.80
CA LYS A 87 7.80 5.14 1.74
C LYS A 87 8.58 3.92 2.18
N GLY A 88 8.65 2.94 1.29
CA GLY A 88 9.39 1.71 1.54
C GLY A 88 10.88 1.86 1.25
N LEU A 89 11.47 2.97 1.67
CA LEU A 89 12.89 3.17 1.49
C LEU A 89 13.65 2.33 2.49
N ARG A 90 14.49 1.46 1.97
CA ARG A 90 15.51 0.84 2.80
C ARG A 90 16.60 1.87 3.03
N ALA A 91 16.86 2.15 4.29
CA ALA A 91 18.08 2.84 4.62
C ALA A 91 19.21 1.87 4.28
N VAL A 92 19.90 2.14 3.19
CA VAL A 92 21.13 1.43 2.88
C VAL A 92 22.23 2.17 3.63
N ALA A 93 22.65 1.57 4.69
CA ALA A 93 23.83 2.08 5.39
C ALA A 93 25.07 1.76 4.57
#